data_c8e9e3134689fb32fc2eeca6428b9a31
#
_entry.id   c8e9e3134689fb32fc2eeca6428b9a31
#
_cell.length_a   1.000
_cell.length_b   1.000
_cell.length_c   1.000
_cell.angle_alpha   90.00
_cell.angle_beta   90.00
_cell.angle_gamma   90.00
#
_symmetry.space_group_name_H-M   'P 1'
#
loop_
_entity.id
_entity.type
_entity.pdbx_description
1 polymer ?
#
loop_
_entity_poly.entity_id
_entity_poly.type
_entity_poly.pdbx_seq_one_letter_code
_entity_poly.pdbx_strand_id
1 'polypeptide(L)'
;GVSKVDVERAGRKAKVHIYTARPGLVIGQRGAEVDKLRLELEQLTGREMLINIHEVISPELNAVLVAESIAAQLEKRVSFRRTMKKALQNTMRLGAQGIRLRVSGRLNGAEIARTEQARDGSVPLHTLLANVDYGTAEARTTYGCIGVKCWIYLGEVMPGEMAPAAGTETPASGRGPRPARAGAR
;
A
#
# COMPACT_ATOMS: atom_id res chain seq x y z
N GLY A 1 -5.36 6.89 -1.21
CA GLY A 1 -5.38 5.58 -1.84
C GLY A 1 -4.29 5.30 -2.86
N VAL A 2 -3.26 6.15 -2.95
CA VAL A 2 -2.07 5.95 -3.78
C VAL A 2 -0.98 5.30 -2.92
N SER A 3 -0.45 4.19 -3.38
CA SER A 3 0.59 3.44 -2.68
C SER A 3 1.98 4.00 -2.96
N LYS A 4 2.30 4.16 -4.25
CA LYS A 4 3.63 4.55 -4.73
C LYS A 4 3.50 5.32 -6.04
N VAL A 5 4.43 6.22 -6.29
CA VAL A 5 4.58 6.91 -7.58
C VAL A 5 6.02 6.76 -8.04
N ASP A 6 6.21 6.17 -9.21
CA ASP A 6 7.52 6.05 -9.85
C ASP A 6 7.60 6.99 -11.06
N VAL A 7 8.70 7.71 -11.19
CA VAL A 7 8.92 8.66 -12.29
C VAL A 7 10.15 8.24 -13.08
N GLU A 8 9.93 7.89 -14.35
CA GLU A 8 10.99 7.60 -15.31
C GLU A 8 11.22 8.82 -16.19
N ARG A 9 12.48 9.21 -16.37
CA ARG A 9 12.86 10.34 -17.23
C ARG A 9 13.67 9.85 -18.41
N ALA A 10 13.21 10.19 -19.61
CA ALA A 10 13.91 9.88 -20.85
C ALA A 10 13.96 11.15 -21.73
N GLY A 11 15.03 11.92 -21.64
CA GLY A 11 15.21 13.16 -22.40
C GLY A 11 14.15 14.22 -22.12
N ARG A 12 13.32 14.54 -23.12
CA ARG A 12 12.23 15.52 -23.02
C ARG A 12 10.91 14.92 -22.57
N LYS A 13 10.82 13.58 -22.47
CA LYS A 13 9.61 12.86 -22.04
C LYS A 13 9.80 12.35 -20.62
N ALA A 14 8.74 12.38 -19.83
CA ALA A 14 8.70 11.74 -18.53
C ALA A 14 7.50 10.80 -18.46
N LYS A 15 7.70 9.62 -17.86
CA LYS A 15 6.64 8.65 -17.59
C LYS A 15 6.40 8.62 -16.08
N VAL A 16 5.15 8.73 -15.69
CA VAL A 16 4.72 8.65 -14.29
C VAL A 16 3.87 7.39 -14.12
N HIS A 17 4.34 6.47 -13.28
CA HIS A 17 3.63 5.26 -12.90
C HIS A 17 2.99 5.46 -11.54
N ILE A 18 1.66 5.44 -11.49
CA ILE A 18 0.89 5.63 -10.25
C ILE A 18 0.30 4.28 -9.83
N TYR A 19 0.71 3.79 -8.66
CA TYR A 19 0.15 2.57 -8.07
C TYR A 19 -0.95 2.94 -7.09
N THR A 20 -2.18 2.51 -7.34
CA THR A 20 -3.35 2.87 -6.55
C THR A 20 -4.25 1.67 -6.25
N ALA A 21 -4.88 1.68 -5.08
CA ALA A 21 -5.90 0.70 -4.72
C ALA A 21 -7.24 0.92 -5.44
N ARG A 22 -7.46 2.12 -5.98
CA ARG A 22 -8.73 2.50 -6.63
C ARG A 22 -8.47 3.27 -7.91
N PRO A 23 -8.09 2.59 -9.00
CA PRO A 23 -7.76 3.26 -10.26
C PRO A 23 -8.91 4.11 -10.80
N GLY A 24 -10.15 3.68 -10.61
CA GLY A 24 -11.32 4.43 -11.09
C GLY A 24 -11.47 5.83 -10.52
N LEU A 25 -11.00 6.10 -9.30
CA LEU A 25 -11.00 7.45 -8.71
C LEU A 25 -9.96 8.36 -9.35
N VAL A 26 -8.80 7.81 -9.71
CA VAL A 26 -7.70 8.57 -10.34
C VAL A 26 -8.00 8.83 -11.80
N ILE A 27 -8.57 7.83 -12.51
CA ILE A 27 -8.94 7.95 -13.92
C ILE A 27 -10.10 8.95 -14.09
N GLY A 28 -11.06 8.95 -13.14
CA GLY A 28 -12.24 9.78 -13.21
C GLY A 28 -13.23 9.36 -14.29
N GLN A 29 -14.24 10.17 -14.50
CA GLN A 29 -15.24 9.91 -15.54
C GLN A 29 -14.60 10.09 -16.94
N ARG A 30 -14.57 9.03 -17.74
CA ARG A 30 -14.03 9.00 -19.11
C ARG A 30 -12.58 9.49 -19.24
N GLY A 31 -11.78 9.39 -18.18
CA GLY A 31 -10.37 9.81 -18.19
C GLY A 31 -10.12 11.31 -17.97
N ALA A 32 -11.15 12.10 -17.69
CA ALA A 32 -11.02 13.56 -17.57
C ALA A 32 -10.07 14.02 -16.46
N GLU A 33 -9.98 13.27 -15.35
CA GLU A 33 -9.09 13.65 -14.24
C GLU A 33 -7.62 13.37 -14.57
N VAL A 34 -7.33 12.27 -15.29
CA VAL A 34 -5.96 11.96 -15.75
C VAL A 34 -5.49 12.99 -16.77
N ASP A 35 -6.37 13.41 -17.70
CA ASP A 35 -6.02 14.42 -18.71
C ASP A 35 -5.74 15.78 -18.06
N LYS A 36 -6.52 16.18 -17.05
CA LYS A 36 -6.24 17.39 -16.26
C LYS A 36 -4.90 17.30 -15.55
N LEU A 37 -4.66 16.20 -14.84
CA LEU A 37 -3.40 15.96 -14.14
C LEU A 37 -2.20 16.00 -15.10
N ARG A 38 -2.35 15.44 -16.29
CA ARG A 38 -1.33 15.48 -17.33
C ARG A 38 -1.01 16.91 -17.73
N LEU A 39 -2.03 17.71 -18.04
CA LEU A 39 -1.87 19.12 -18.43
C LEU A 39 -1.21 19.95 -17.32
N GLU A 40 -1.62 19.78 -16.08
CA GLU A 40 -1.01 20.47 -14.93
C GLU A 40 0.47 20.10 -14.78
N LEU A 41 0.81 18.81 -14.90
CA LEU A 41 2.20 18.35 -14.81
C LEU A 41 3.04 18.83 -15.99
N GLU A 42 2.49 18.89 -17.21
CA GLU A 42 3.17 19.46 -18.39
C GLU A 42 3.44 20.94 -18.22
N GLN A 43 2.48 21.71 -17.65
CA GLN A 43 2.66 23.13 -17.36
C GLN A 43 3.76 23.38 -16.31
N LEU A 44 3.79 22.56 -15.25
CA LEU A 44 4.78 22.70 -14.16
C LEU A 44 6.20 22.31 -14.60
N THR A 45 6.33 21.28 -15.45
CA THR A 45 7.64 20.71 -15.81
C THR A 45 8.17 21.17 -17.14
N GLY A 46 7.31 21.71 -18.02
CA GLY A 46 7.66 22.08 -19.39
C GLY A 46 8.06 20.87 -20.27
N ARG A 47 7.62 19.66 -19.92
CA ARG A 47 7.96 18.41 -20.59
C ARG A 47 6.70 17.63 -20.95
N GLU A 48 6.79 16.82 -22.00
CA GLU A 48 5.73 15.89 -22.37
C GLU A 48 5.61 14.76 -21.30
N MET A 49 4.41 14.58 -20.76
CA MET A 49 4.13 13.62 -19.68
C MET A 49 3.26 12.48 -20.16
N LEU A 50 3.65 11.25 -19.79
CA LEU A 50 2.84 10.05 -19.95
C LEU A 50 2.49 9.50 -18.57
N ILE A 51 1.19 9.33 -18.28
CA ILE A 51 0.72 8.81 -17.00
C ILE A 51 0.23 7.39 -17.21
N ASN A 52 0.81 6.42 -16.47
CA ASN A 52 0.37 5.04 -16.41
C ASN A 52 -0.17 4.74 -15.02
N ILE A 53 -1.37 4.18 -14.96
CA ILE A 53 -2.03 3.83 -13.71
C ILE A 53 -2.00 2.32 -13.55
N HIS A 54 -1.46 1.86 -12.44
CA HIS A 54 -1.38 0.46 -12.05
C HIS A 54 -2.27 0.20 -10.84
N GLU A 55 -3.07 -0.86 -10.92
CA GLU A 55 -3.89 -1.30 -9.80
C GLU A 55 -3.06 -2.14 -8.82
N VAL A 56 -3.22 -1.85 -7.53
CA VAL A 56 -2.68 -2.68 -6.44
C VAL A 56 -3.72 -3.72 -6.07
N ILE A 57 -3.44 -4.99 -6.36
CA ILE A 57 -4.39 -6.11 -6.20
C ILE A 57 -4.74 -6.33 -4.72
N SER A 58 -3.76 -6.22 -3.83
CA SER A 58 -3.93 -6.48 -2.39
C SER A 58 -3.58 -5.25 -1.55
N PRO A 59 -4.47 -4.26 -1.44
CA PRO A 59 -4.19 -3.01 -0.72
C PRO A 59 -3.93 -3.22 0.78
N GLU A 60 -4.46 -4.28 1.38
CA GLU A 60 -4.23 -4.62 2.78
C GLU A 60 -2.84 -5.22 3.06
N LEU A 61 -2.08 -5.61 2.03
CA LEU A 61 -0.68 -6.03 2.15
C LEU A 61 0.31 -4.88 1.96
N ASN A 62 -0.18 -3.69 1.57
CA ASN A 62 0.63 -2.49 1.42
C ASN A 62 0.56 -1.63 2.68
N ALA A 63 1.70 -1.39 3.32
CA ALA A 63 1.75 -0.68 4.61
C ALA A 63 1.27 0.78 4.54
N VAL A 64 1.50 1.47 3.41
CA VAL A 64 1.05 2.85 3.22
C VAL A 64 -0.46 2.91 3.14
N LEU A 65 -1.08 2.04 2.34
CA LEU A 65 -2.53 2.00 2.16
C LEU A 65 -3.27 1.59 3.45
N VAL A 66 -2.68 0.65 4.21
CA VAL A 66 -3.22 0.26 5.53
C VAL A 66 -3.13 1.43 6.51
N ALA A 67 -1.99 2.14 6.56
CA ALA A 67 -1.83 3.30 7.43
C ALA A 67 -2.82 4.43 7.08
N GLU A 68 -3.00 4.74 5.79
CA GLU A 68 -4.00 5.71 5.32
C GLU A 68 -5.44 5.29 5.68
N SER A 69 -5.77 4.01 5.51
CA SER A 69 -7.09 3.48 5.86
C SER A 69 -7.39 3.64 7.36
N ILE A 70 -6.38 3.38 8.21
CA ILE A 70 -6.50 3.59 9.66
C ILE A 70 -6.67 5.08 9.96
N ALA A 71 -5.86 5.96 9.36
CA ALA A 71 -5.94 7.41 9.55
C ALA A 71 -7.33 7.95 9.19
N ALA A 72 -7.86 7.57 8.03
CA ALA A 72 -9.21 7.97 7.59
C ALA A 72 -10.32 7.48 8.52
N GLN A 73 -10.17 6.30 9.16
CA GLN A 73 -11.12 5.81 10.16
C GLN A 73 -11.03 6.59 11.48
N LEU A 74 -9.81 6.98 11.88
CA LEU A 74 -9.61 7.82 13.09
C LEU A 74 -10.20 9.22 12.91
N GLU A 75 -10.08 9.82 11.73
CA GLU A 75 -10.74 11.11 11.40
C GLU A 75 -12.26 11.02 11.50
N LYS A 76 -12.84 9.88 11.13
CA LYS A 76 -14.27 9.58 11.30
C LYS A 76 -14.65 9.20 12.74
N ARG A 77 -13.75 9.41 13.70
CA ARG A 77 -13.95 9.14 15.14
C ARG A 77 -14.28 7.67 15.47
N VAL A 78 -13.83 6.73 14.66
CA VAL A 78 -13.92 5.31 14.99
C VAL A 78 -12.93 4.99 16.11
N SER A 79 -13.31 4.11 17.05
CA SER A 79 -12.43 3.68 18.14
C SER A 79 -11.12 3.10 17.60
N PHE A 80 -9.97 3.67 18.01
CA PHE A 80 -8.65 3.25 17.55
C PHE A 80 -8.36 1.77 17.82
N ARG A 81 -8.81 1.20 18.98
CA ARG A 81 -8.63 -0.22 19.30
C ARG A 81 -9.34 -1.12 18.30
N ARG A 82 -10.58 -0.77 17.93
CA ARG A 82 -11.36 -1.53 16.96
C ARG A 82 -10.73 -1.46 15.56
N THR A 83 -10.29 -0.26 15.16
CA THR A 83 -9.64 -0.04 13.86
C THR A 83 -8.34 -0.84 13.75
N MET A 84 -7.46 -0.76 14.77
CA MET A 84 -6.20 -1.51 14.80
C MET A 84 -6.46 -3.01 14.73
N LYS A 85 -7.37 -3.54 15.56
CA LYS A 85 -7.69 -4.98 15.57
C LYS A 85 -8.22 -5.46 14.22
N LYS A 86 -9.09 -4.68 13.58
CA LYS A 86 -9.63 -5.00 12.24
C LYS A 86 -8.52 -5.02 11.18
N ALA A 87 -7.63 -4.03 11.20
CA ALA A 87 -6.50 -3.97 10.26
C ALA A 87 -5.57 -5.19 10.44
N LEU A 88 -5.18 -5.54 11.68
CA LEU A 88 -4.39 -6.74 11.96
C LEU A 88 -5.03 -8.01 11.39
N GLN A 89 -6.30 -8.23 11.69
CA GLN A 89 -7.03 -9.42 11.23
C GLN A 89 -7.13 -9.50 9.70
N ASN A 90 -7.38 -8.37 9.03
CA ASN A 90 -7.48 -8.34 7.57
C ASN A 90 -6.14 -8.67 6.91
N THR A 91 -5.05 -8.02 7.34
CA THR A 91 -3.72 -8.25 6.79
C THR A 91 -3.24 -9.68 7.01
N MET A 92 -3.43 -10.25 8.21
CA MET A 92 -3.07 -11.64 8.50
C MET A 92 -3.87 -12.64 7.67
N ARG A 93 -5.17 -12.37 7.44
CA ARG A 93 -6.04 -13.23 6.62
C ARG A 93 -5.61 -13.28 5.15
N LEU A 94 -4.98 -12.22 4.64
CA LEU A 94 -4.47 -12.14 3.26
C LEU A 94 -3.06 -12.73 3.08
N GLY A 95 -2.50 -13.33 4.13
CA GLY A 95 -1.27 -14.09 4.03
C GLY A 95 0.00 -13.34 4.45
N ALA A 96 -0.10 -12.18 5.10
CA ALA A 96 1.06 -11.56 5.74
C ALA A 96 1.60 -12.48 6.85
N GLN A 97 2.92 -12.58 6.98
CA GLN A 97 3.56 -13.36 8.04
C GLN A 97 3.58 -12.62 9.39
N GLY A 98 3.42 -11.31 9.34
CA GLY A 98 3.27 -10.50 10.54
C GLY A 98 3.00 -9.04 10.23
N ILE A 99 2.37 -8.38 11.19
CA ILE A 99 2.06 -6.95 11.13
C ILE A 99 2.28 -6.31 12.49
N ARG A 100 2.82 -5.10 12.49
CA ARG A 100 2.96 -4.23 13.65
C ARG A 100 2.37 -2.88 13.33
N LEU A 101 1.45 -2.41 14.17
CA LEU A 101 0.84 -1.09 14.11
C LEU A 101 1.23 -0.28 15.34
N ARG A 102 1.51 1.00 15.13
CA ARG A 102 1.73 1.97 16.21
C ARG A 102 0.94 3.23 15.92
N VAL A 103 0.12 3.62 16.87
CA VAL A 103 -0.69 4.84 16.80
C VAL A 103 -0.31 5.74 17.96
N SER A 104 -0.01 7.00 17.69
CA SER A 104 0.47 7.97 18.68
C SER A 104 -0.24 9.31 18.54
N GLY A 105 -0.63 9.90 19.67
CA GLY A 105 -1.34 11.17 19.73
C GLY A 105 -2.43 11.19 20.79
N ARG A 106 -3.37 12.12 20.67
CA ARG A 106 -4.54 12.25 21.55
C ARG A 106 -5.64 11.24 21.16
N LEU A 107 -5.43 9.98 21.56
CA LEU A 107 -6.30 8.86 21.21
C LEU A 107 -7.70 9.05 21.83
N ASN A 108 -8.75 8.99 21.00
CA ASN A 108 -10.16 9.27 21.36
C ASN A 108 -10.38 10.66 21.99
N GLY A 109 -9.55 11.65 21.68
CA GLY A 109 -9.67 13.00 22.24
C GLY A 109 -9.16 13.17 23.66
N ALA A 110 -8.38 12.21 24.19
CA ALA A 110 -7.78 12.34 25.52
C ALA A 110 -6.87 13.58 25.61
N GLU A 111 -6.84 14.25 26.77
CA GLU A 111 -6.00 15.43 26.97
C GLU A 111 -4.52 15.10 26.88
N ILE A 112 -4.11 13.96 27.45
CA ILE A 112 -2.74 13.49 27.43
C ILE A 112 -2.53 12.58 26.24
N ALA A 113 -1.56 12.92 25.39
CA ALA A 113 -1.15 12.09 24.28
C ALA A 113 -0.48 10.79 24.77
N ARG A 114 -0.79 9.69 24.11
CA ARG A 114 -0.16 8.40 24.40
C ARG A 114 0.09 7.63 23.13
N THR A 115 0.92 6.61 23.24
CA THR A 115 1.24 5.69 22.16
C THR A 115 0.68 4.32 22.49
N GLU A 116 -0.10 3.79 21.57
CA GLU A 116 -0.61 2.42 21.62
C GLU A 116 -0.02 1.64 20.45
N GLN A 117 0.34 0.40 20.70
CA GLN A 117 0.84 -0.50 19.66
C GLN A 117 0.15 -1.85 19.74
N ALA A 118 -0.03 -2.45 18.56
CA ALA A 118 -0.55 -3.79 18.43
C ALA A 118 0.28 -4.53 17.39
N ARG A 119 0.49 -5.82 17.59
CA ARG A 119 1.19 -6.68 16.65
C ARG A 119 0.52 -8.03 16.57
N ASP A 120 0.65 -8.68 15.43
CA ASP A 120 0.24 -10.05 15.20
C ASP A 120 1.28 -10.72 14.28
N GLY A 121 1.62 -11.96 14.57
CA GLY A 121 2.71 -12.66 13.88
C GLY A 121 4.11 -12.15 14.23
N SER A 122 5.08 -12.45 13.37
CA SER A 122 6.49 -12.08 13.50
C SER A 122 6.82 -10.87 12.63
N VAL A 123 7.59 -9.90 13.16
CA VAL A 123 8.10 -8.76 12.38
C VAL A 123 9.58 -8.58 12.72
N PRO A 124 10.48 -9.27 12.00
CA PRO A 124 11.91 -9.27 12.29
C PRO A 124 12.58 -8.02 11.72
N LEU A 125 12.64 -6.92 12.50
CA LEU A 125 13.22 -5.66 12.06
C LEU A 125 14.75 -5.66 11.96
N HIS A 126 15.43 -6.66 12.53
CA HIS A 126 16.89 -6.78 12.51
C HIS A 126 17.40 -7.73 11.42
N THR A 127 16.53 -8.48 10.75
CA THR A 127 16.88 -9.42 9.69
C THR A 127 16.93 -8.70 8.35
N LEU A 128 18.12 -8.64 7.71
CA LEU A 128 18.31 -7.93 6.44
C LEU A 128 17.59 -8.61 5.26
N LEU A 129 17.38 -9.93 5.35
CA LEU A 129 16.66 -10.70 4.32
C LEU A 129 15.13 -10.58 4.43
N ALA A 130 14.64 -10.00 5.51
CA ALA A 130 13.21 -9.85 5.73
C ALA A 130 12.61 -8.75 4.84
N ASN A 131 11.62 -9.10 4.03
CA ASN A 131 10.84 -8.14 3.27
C ASN A 131 9.79 -7.51 4.19
N VAL A 132 10.11 -6.34 4.73
CA VAL A 132 9.23 -5.58 5.63
C VAL A 132 8.81 -4.29 4.92
N ASP A 133 7.55 -4.20 4.55
CA ASP A 133 6.96 -2.97 4.02
C ASP A 133 6.65 -2.01 5.17
N TYR A 134 6.91 -0.71 4.95
CA TYR A 134 6.73 0.34 5.95
C TYR A 134 5.91 1.49 5.40
N GLY A 135 4.87 1.89 6.15
CA GLY A 135 4.04 3.03 5.80
C GLY A 135 3.72 3.91 6.99
N THR A 136 3.58 5.20 6.73
CA THR A 136 3.15 6.20 7.71
C THR A 136 1.97 6.99 7.17
N ALA A 137 1.06 7.37 8.06
CA ALA A 137 -0.03 8.28 7.76
C ALA A 137 -0.35 9.16 8.98
N GLU A 138 -0.94 10.32 8.72
CA GLU A 138 -1.39 11.24 9.76
C GLU A 138 -2.90 11.42 9.66
N ALA A 139 -3.59 11.21 10.78
CA ALA A 139 -4.99 11.52 10.92
C ALA A 139 -5.17 12.91 11.56
N ARG A 140 -5.77 13.83 10.84
CA ARG A 140 -6.04 15.19 11.31
C ARG A 140 -7.39 15.22 12.00
N THR A 141 -7.36 15.29 13.31
CA THR A 141 -8.57 15.35 14.14
C THR A 141 -8.78 16.75 14.72
N THR A 142 -9.97 17.03 15.21
CA THR A 142 -10.30 18.30 15.91
C THR A 142 -9.45 18.54 17.16
N TYR A 143 -8.87 17.47 17.74
CA TYR A 143 -8.03 17.52 18.94
C TYR A 143 -6.52 17.53 18.62
N GLY A 144 -6.13 17.51 17.35
CA GLY A 144 -4.75 17.49 16.90
C GLY A 144 -4.46 16.32 15.96
N CYS A 145 -3.20 16.15 15.59
CA CYS A 145 -2.76 15.09 14.69
C CYS A 145 -2.47 13.79 15.44
N ILE A 146 -2.88 12.68 14.86
CA ILE A 146 -2.58 11.33 15.32
C ILE A 146 -1.70 10.67 14.27
N GLY A 147 -0.46 10.31 14.64
CA GLY A 147 0.45 9.60 13.75
C GLY A 147 0.18 8.09 13.77
N VAL A 148 0.11 7.50 12.59
CA VAL A 148 -0.03 6.05 12.37
C VAL A 148 1.23 5.53 11.70
N LYS A 149 1.81 4.46 12.22
CA LYS A 149 2.94 3.75 11.61
C LYS A 149 2.58 2.28 11.45
N CYS A 150 2.83 1.73 10.28
CA CYS A 150 2.53 0.35 9.93
C CYS A 150 3.80 -0.34 9.42
N TRP A 151 4.05 -1.57 9.86
CA TRP A 151 5.07 -2.48 9.34
C TRP A 151 4.37 -3.79 8.98
N ILE A 152 4.56 -4.26 7.77
CA ILE A 152 4.00 -5.53 7.29
C ILE A 152 5.15 -6.42 6.84
N TYR A 153 5.26 -7.59 7.42
CA TYR A 153 6.24 -8.59 7.04
C TYR A 153 5.62 -9.57 6.05
N LEU A 154 6.18 -9.61 4.86
CA LEU A 154 5.69 -10.42 3.73
C LEU A 154 6.45 -11.75 3.60
N GLY A 155 7.64 -11.87 4.19
CA GLY A 155 8.48 -13.05 4.10
C GLY A 155 9.95 -12.70 3.90
N GLU A 156 10.78 -13.71 3.68
CA GLU A 156 12.20 -13.54 3.39
C GLU A 156 12.44 -13.52 1.89
N VAL A 157 13.38 -12.68 1.45
CA VAL A 157 13.83 -12.59 0.06
C VAL A 157 15.24 -13.17 -0.02
N MET A 158 15.43 -14.15 -0.88
CA MET A 158 16.76 -14.75 -1.10
C MET A 158 17.68 -13.79 -1.85
N PRO A 159 19.00 -13.83 -1.59
CA PRO A 159 19.97 -13.02 -2.32
C PRO A 159 19.90 -13.33 -3.82
N GLY A 160 19.65 -12.30 -4.64
CA GLY A 160 19.49 -12.43 -6.10
C GLY A 160 18.05 -12.47 -6.58
N GLU A 161 17.08 -12.61 -5.72
CA GLU A 161 15.66 -12.49 -6.03
C GLU A 161 15.19 -11.05 -5.73
N MET A 162 14.60 -10.40 -6.73
CA MET A 162 14.06 -9.07 -6.53
C MET A 162 12.79 -9.17 -5.67
N ALA A 163 12.75 -8.49 -4.53
CA ALA A 163 11.57 -8.49 -3.67
C ALA A 163 10.32 -8.07 -4.49
N PRO A 164 9.26 -8.88 -4.50
CA PRO A 164 8.02 -8.46 -5.14
C PRO A 164 7.51 -7.18 -4.46
N ALA A 165 7.13 -6.19 -5.25
CA ALA A 165 6.52 -4.99 -4.70
C ALA A 165 5.24 -5.39 -3.94
N ALA A 166 5.07 -4.84 -2.73
CA ALA A 166 3.92 -5.16 -1.89
C ALA A 166 2.60 -4.95 -2.66
N GLY A 167 1.79 -6.00 -2.76
CA GLY A 167 0.49 -5.96 -3.43
C GLY A 167 0.49 -6.21 -4.95
N THR A 168 1.64 -6.46 -5.60
CA THR A 168 1.69 -6.93 -6.98
C THR A 168 1.88 -8.45 -6.99
N GLU A 169 0.91 -9.21 -7.44
CA GLU A 169 1.11 -10.63 -7.72
C GLU A 169 2.07 -10.77 -8.91
N THR A 170 3.14 -11.54 -8.71
CA THR A 170 3.89 -12.11 -9.83
C THR A 170 2.93 -12.95 -10.66
N PRO A 171 2.85 -12.77 -12.00
CA PRO A 171 2.06 -13.66 -12.82
C PRO A 171 2.56 -15.09 -12.57
N ALA A 172 1.68 -15.95 -12.06
CA ALA A 172 1.99 -17.35 -11.81
C ALA A 172 2.63 -17.93 -13.07
N SER A 173 3.91 -18.30 -12.96
CA SER A 173 4.66 -18.97 -14.01
C SER A 173 3.85 -20.16 -14.50
N GLY A 174 3.58 -20.19 -15.82
CA GLY A 174 2.65 -21.04 -16.50
C GLY A 174 2.65 -22.49 -16.01
N ARG A 175 1.48 -22.96 -15.67
CA ARG A 175 1.19 -24.40 -15.75
C ARG A 175 1.47 -24.84 -17.18
N GLY A 176 2.56 -25.55 -17.37
CA GLY A 176 2.85 -26.24 -18.61
C GLY A 176 1.65 -27.08 -19.06
N PRO A 177 1.44 -27.28 -20.36
CA PRO A 177 0.32 -28.05 -20.89
C PRO A 177 0.35 -29.46 -20.31
N ARG A 178 -0.72 -29.90 -19.67
CA ARG A 178 -0.91 -31.29 -19.24
C ARG A 178 -0.75 -32.20 -20.46
N PRO A 179 0.09 -33.25 -20.40
CA PRO A 179 0.15 -34.23 -21.48
C PRO A 179 -1.22 -34.91 -21.61
N ALA A 180 -1.72 -34.95 -22.82
CA ALA A 180 -2.95 -35.65 -23.18
C ALA A 180 -2.85 -37.12 -22.77
N ARG A 181 -3.79 -37.61 -21.96
CA ARG A 181 -3.96 -39.05 -21.68
C ARG A 181 -4.30 -39.74 -22.99
N ALA A 182 -3.33 -40.50 -23.52
CA ALA A 182 -3.58 -41.45 -24.59
C ALA A 182 -4.59 -42.50 -24.10
N GLY A 183 -5.69 -42.61 -24.80
CA GLY A 183 -6.68 -43.65 -24.58
C GLY A 183 -6.06 -45.03 -24.89
N ALA A 184 -6.24 -45.95 -23.98
CA ALA A 184 -6.02 -47.37 -24.23
C ALA A 184 -7.40 -48.03 -24.39
N ARG A 185 -7.50 -48.75 -25.51
CA ARG A 185 -8.58 -49.67 -25.82
C ARG A 185 -8.62 -50.84 -24.83
#